data_f77e8a66e0be63347f8d68c67a3ca6c7
#
_entry.id   f77e8a66e0be63347f8d68c67a3ca6c7
#
_cell.length_a   1.000
_cell.length_b   1.000
_cell.length_c   1.000
_cell.angle_alpha   90.00
_cell.angle_beta   90.00
_cell.angle_gamma   90.00
#
_symmetry.space_group_name_H-M   'P 1'
#
loop_
_entity.id
_entity.type
_entity.pdbx_description
1 polymer ?
#
loop_
_entity_poly.entity_id
_entity_poly.type
_entity_poly.pdbx_seq_one_letter_code
_entity_poly.pdbx_strand_id
1 'polypeptide(L)'
;MKSETIYEIMLSVLSEDATEDEHRLLNEWLACSEANRRQFEQVGELYRSFETVGKQDDSEYDVEQAWMRVRNQTVEKKKKFNLKGCAALVAILFSVGLYFMNRSAEQDWTVEVDVLKNINQPTLLLDNGERIPLKQDSFSIQQGNMVIRNNLVGQLSYESDREQPSDEEKLSWNHLVIPKGNAYELELADGTHVWLNAESELSYPTRFAGEMREVRLKGEAFFDVAKNPDCPFVVRTDEVAVQVLGTSFNVSAYQSEQMARVTLVGGSVAVKANGGEEFRIVPSEQFCYNKESRKSGIRVVDTDLYTSWVKGEYIFKDAALEEIFNKLLHWYDFTVRYQNEQLKDKRFSLVIDRKISLEQLLELISFTSDVKLERSQGNIIYVKQKREEV
;
A
#
# COMPACT_ATOMS: atom_id res chain seq x y z
N MET A 1 -12.92 12.63 27.58
CA MET A 1 -11.62 11.96 27.76
C MET A 1 -11.04 11.71 26.38
N LYS A 2 -9.75 11.99 26.14
CA LYS A 2 -9.15 11.77 24.82
C LYS A 2 -9.10 10.27 24.54
N SER A 3 -9.37 9.85 23.31
CA SER A 3 -9.42 8.44 22.88
C SER A 3 -8.11 7.68 23.19
N GLU A 4 -6.96 8.32 23.01
CA GLU A 4 -5.64 7.74 23.32
C GLU A 4 -5.50 7.35 24.79
N THR A 5 -5.98 8.18 25.71
CA THR A 5 -5.89 7.92 27.16
C THR A 5 -6.71 6.71 27.59
N ILE A 6 -7.84 6.40 26.92
CA ILE A 6 -8.67 5.25 27.31
C ILE A 6 -8.09 3.91 26.88
N TYR A 7 -7.41 3.87 25.70
CA TYR A 7 -6.73 2.66 25.26
C TYR A 7 -5.52 2.30 26.15
N GLU A 8 -4.78 3.32 26.59
CA GLU A 8 -3.68 3.12 27.56
C GLU A 8 -4.21 2.53 28.88
N ILE A 9 -5.30 3.08 29.40
CA ILE A 9 -5.96 2.56 30.61
C ILE A 9 -6.49 1.13 30.40
N MET A 10 -7.08 0.81 29.25
CA MET A 10 -7.52 -0.56 28.92
C MET A 10 -6.36 -1.55 28.94
N LEU A 11 -5.22 -1.18 28.36
CA LEU A 11 -4.03 -2.03 28.32
C LEU A 11 -3.43 -2.21 29.72
N SER A 12 -3.32 -1.15 30.52
CA SER A 12 -2.85 -1.24 31.91
C SER A 12 -3.74 -2.16 32.76
N VAL A 13 -5.06 -2.12 32.57
CA VAL A 13 -5.99 -3.02 33.27
C VAL A 13 -5.86 -4.47 32.80
N LEU A 14 -5.65 -4.72 31.51
CA LEU A 14 -5.48 -6.05 30.96
C LEU A 14 -4.12 -6.67 31.29
N SER A 15 -3.08 -5.85 31.50
CA SER A 15 -1.75 -6.30 31.94
C SER A 15 -1.60 -6.43 33.46
N GLU A 16 -2.65 -6.18 34.23
CA GLU A 16 -2.65 -6.19 35.72
C GLU A 16 -1.75 -5.13 36.36
N ASP A 17 -1.32 -4.12 35.60
CA ASP A 17 -0.43 -3.01 36.07
C ASP A 17 -1.21 -1.72 36.39
N ALA A 18 -2.55 -1.74 36.32
CA ALA A 18 -3.37 -0.54 36.46
C ALA A 18 -3.48 -0.04 37.90
N THR A 19 -3.46 1.28 38.05
CA THR A 19 -3.71 1.98 39.31
C THR A 19 -5.20 2.00 39.68
N GLU A 20 -5.55 2.23 40.97
CA GLU A 20 -6.94 2.34 41.42
C GLU A 20 -7.71 3.46 40.68
N ASP A 21 -7.03 4.54 40.34
CA ASP A 21 -7.62 5.65 39.58
C ASP A 21 -7.93 5.26 38.12
N GLU A 22 -7.08 4.49 37.48
CA GLU A 22 -7.31 3.95 36.11
C GLU A 22 -8.47 2.96 36.10
N HIS A 23 -8.57 2.07 37.06
CA HIS A 23 -9.72 1.19 37.23
C HIS A 23 -11.04 1.97 37.41
N ARG A 24 -11.03 3.04 38.18
CA ARG A 24 -12.21 3.88 38.36
C ARG A 24 -12.60 4.56 37.04
N LEU A 25 -11.64 5.16 36.32
CA LEU A 25 -11.87 5.83 35.03
C LEU A 25 -12.39 4.88 33.98
N LEU A 26 -11.85 3.65 33.91
CA LEU A 26 -12.35 2.62 33.01
C LEU A 26 -13.78 2.22 33.34
N ASN A 27 -14.11 2.00 34.62
CA ASN A 27 -15.47 1.65 35.03
C ASN A 27 -16.49 2.75 34.73
N GLU A 28 -16.13 4.01 34.94
CA GLU A 28 -16.96 5.15 34.56
C GLU A 28 -17.19 5.19 33.04
N TRP A 29 -16.15 4.96 32.23
CA TRP A 29 -16.25 4.92 30.79
C TRP A 29 -17.08 3.75 30.28
N LEU A 30 -16.94 2.54 30.87
CA LEU A 30 -17.76 1.35 30.54
C LEU A 30 -19.23 1.54 30.91
N ALA A 31 -19.53 2.33 31.92
CA ALA A 31 -20.92 2.63 32.31
C ALA A 31 -21.62 3.60 31.33
N CYS A 32 -20.86 4.37 30.53
CA CYS A 32 -21.42 5.38 29.64
C CYS A 32 -22.20 4.81 28.43
N SER A 33 -21.77 3.66 27.89
CA SER A 33 -22.46 3.07 26.76
C SER A 33 -22.18 1.57 26.58
N GLU A 34 -23.11 0.85 25.94
CA GLU A 34 -22.91 -0.55 25.56
C GLU A 34 -21.82 -0.71 24.47
N ALA A 35 -21.64 0.31 23.62
CA ALA A 35 -20.57 0.35 22.62
C ALA A 35 -19.18 0.34 23.27
N ASN A 36 -19.01 1.06 24.39
CA ASN A 36 -17.77 1.07 25.15
C ASN A 36 -17.43 -0.31 25.74
N ARG A 37 -18.43 -1.04 26.20
CA ARG A 37 -18.24 -2.41 26.72
C ARG A 37 -17.80 -3.37 25.63
N ARG A 38 -18.42 -3.32 24.46
CA ARG A 38 -18.03 -4.13 23.30
C ARG A 38 -16.62 -3.82 22.86
N GLN A 39 -16.24 -2.54 22.88
CA GLN A 39 -14.89 -2.12 22.52
C GLN A 39 -13.84 -2.67 23.51
N PHE A 40 -14.12 -2.65 24.80
CA PHE A 40 -13.23 -3.23 25.81
C PHE A 40 -13.13 -4.77 25.67
N GLU A 41 -14.23 -5.47 25.38
CA GLU A 41 -14.24 -6.90 25.11
C GLU A 41 -13.36 -7.26 23.91
N GLN A 42 -13.45 -6.50 22.80
CA GLN A 42 -12.63 -6.70 21.60
C GLN A 42 -11.14 -6.50 21.89
N VAL A 43 -10.77 -5.47 22.65
CA VAL A 43 -9.38 -5.25 23.09
C VAL A 43 -8.90 -6.38 24.00
N GLY A 44 -9.76 -6.86 24.90
CA GLY A 44 -9.44 -7.99 25.79
C GLY A 44 -9.30 -9.33 25.06
N GLU A 45 -10.07 -9.59 24.00
CA GLU A 45 -9.91 -10.77 23.15
C GLU A 45 -8.58 -10.70 22.38
N LEU A 46 -8.25 -9.53 21.83
CA LEU A 46 -6.99 -9.30 21.13
C LEU A 46 -5.81 -9.50 22.08
N TYR A 47 -5.84 -8.90 23.27
CA TYR A 47 -4.78 -9.03 24.27
C TYR A 47 -4.55 -10.49 24.67
N ARG A 48 -5.63 -11.26 24.96
CA ARG A 48 -5.55 -12.69 25.29
C ARG A 48 -5.01 -13.55 24.15
N SER A 49 -5.27 -13.18 22.89
CA SER A 49 -4.71 -13.88 21.73
C SER A 49 -3.19 -13.72 21.64
N PHE A 50 -2.65 -12.57 22.03
CA PHE A 50 -1.20 -12.35 22.13
C PHE A 50 -0.58 -13.09 23.33
N GLU A 51 -1.28 -13.16 24.46
CA GLU A 51 -0.80 -13.86 25.66
C GLU A 51 -0.71 -15.39 25.45
N THR A 52 -1.63 -15.97 24.68
CA THR A 52 -1.59 -17.40 24.33
C THR A 52 -0.48 -17.77 23.35
N VAL A 53 -0.02 -16.83 22.52
CA VAL A 53 1.14 -17.05 21.63
C VAL A 53 2.47 -16.92 22.39
N GLY A 54 2.50 -16.19 23.52
CA GLY A 54 3.69 -16.02 24.37
C GLY A 54 3.91 -17.13 25.42
N LYS A 55 2.92 -18.00 25.67
CA LYS A 55 2.97 -19.03 26.77
C LYS A 55 3.34 -20.42 26.29
N GLN A 56 3.91 -20.60 25.12
CA GLN A 56 4.54 -21.88 24.75
C GLN A 56 6.05 -21.77 24.91
N ASP A 57 6.52 -22.26 26.06
CA ASP A 57 7.92 -22.47 26.48
C ASP A 57 8.52 -21.40 27.41
N ASP A 58 8.01 -21.32 28.64
CA ASP A 58 8.77 -20.84 29.81
C ASP A 58 9.55 -22.03 30.44
N SER A 59 10.63 -22.44 29.79
CA SER A 59 11.73 -23.13 30.43
C SER A 59 12.97 -22.26 30.31
N GLU A 60 13.27 -21.57 31.44
CA GLU A 60 14.61 -21.12 31.82
C GLU A 60 15.55 -20.66 30.70
N TYR A 61 15.19 -19.57 30.00
CA TYR A 61 16.12 -18.88 29.09
C TYR A 61 16.97 -17.90 29.89
N ASP A 62 18.12 -18.39 30.38
CA ASP A 62 19.22 -17.50 30.82
C ASP A 62 19.80 -16.76 29.63
N VAL A 63 19.37 -15.49 29.49
CA VAL A 63 19.77 -14.59 28.38
C VAL A 63 21.29 -14.44 28.33
N GLU A 64 21.97 -14.48 29.46
CA GLU A 64 23.43 -14.41 29.54
C GLU A 64 24.12 -15.66 28.97
N GLN A 65 23.55 -16.85 29.23
CA GLN A 65 24.05 -18.10 28.62
C GLN A 65 23.73 -18.19 27.13
N ALA A 66 22.62 -17.64 26.67
CA ALA A 66 22.30 -17.52 25.24
C ALA A 66 23.30 -16.61 24.52
N TRP A 67 23.68 -15.47 25.10
CA TRP A 67 24.71 -14.56 24.57
C TRP A 67 26.09 -15.19 24.59
N MET A 68 26.45 -15.96 25.61
CA MET A 68 27.74 -16.69 25.62
C MET A 68 27.80 -17.81 24.56
N ARG A 69 26.68 -18.50 24.28
CA ARG A 69 26.63 -19.49 23.19
C ARG A 69 26.77 -18.85 21.83
N VAL A 70 26.11 -17.71 21.57
CA VAL A 70 26.25 -16.95 20.31
C VAL A 70 27.68 -16.42 20.15
N ARG A 71 28.27 -15.88 21.21
CA ARG A 71 29.65 -15.36 21.20
C ARG A 71 30.69 -16.46 20.96
N ASN A 72 30.51 -17.65 21.56
CA ASN A 72 31.42 -18.79 21.38
C ASN A 72 31.23 -19.50 20.04
N GLN A 73 30.07 -19.39 19.39
CA GLN A 73 29.85 -19.90 18.04
C GLN A 73 30.36 -18.98 16.94
N THR A 74 30.55 -17.70 17.23
CA THR A 74 31.04 -16.70 16.25
C THR A 74 32.58 -16.56 16.24
N VAL A 75 33.30 -17.07 17.25
CA VAL A 75 34.75 -16.82 17.38
C VAL A 75 35.64 -17.96 16.93
N GLU A 76 35.15 -19.21 16.82
CA GLU A 76 36.01 -20.30 16.30
C GLU A 76 35.22 -21.30 15.44
N LYS A 77 35.24 -21.08 14.13
CA LYS A 77 35.50 -22.12 13.10
C LYS A 77 35.63 -21.41 11.75
N LYS A 78 36.88 -21.22 11.30
CA LYS A 78 37.17 -21.07 9.87
C LYS A 78 36.68 -22.33 9.13
N LYS A 79 35.39 -22.46 8.90
CA LYS A 79 34.87 -23.37 7.89
C LYS A 79 35.32 -22.84 6.54
N LYS A 80 36.12 -23.66 5.84
CA LYS A 80 36.44 -23.44 4.42
C LYS A 80 35.15 -23.15 3.70
N PHE A 81 34.95 -21.90 3.33
CA PHE A 81 33.83 -21.41 2.56
C PHE A 81 33.86 -22.16 1.23
N ASN A 82 32.82 -22.88 0.93
CA ASN A 82 32.74 -23.66 -0.31
C ASN A 82 32.40 -22.66 -1.43
N LEU A 83 33.47 -22.15 -2.08
CA LEU A 83 33.43 -21.11 -3.12
C LEU A 83 32.45 -21.44 -4.26
N LYS A 84 32.10 -22.71 -4.44
CA LYS A 84 31.18 -23.15 -5.49
C LYS A 84 29.72 -22.81 -5.23
N GLY A 85 29.28 -22.74 -3.96
CA GLY A 85 27.91 -22.32 -3.61
C GLY A 85 27.70 -20.81 -3.70
N CYS A 86 28.74 -20.02 -3.36
CA CYS A 86 28.68 -18.57 -3.51
C CYS A 86 28.78 -18.11 -4.97
N ALA A 87 29.51 -18.86 -5.82
CA ALA A 87 29.58 -18.56 -7.24
C ALA A 87 28.22 -18.72 -7.95
N ALA A 88 27.39 -19.68 -7.52
CA ALA A 88 26.04 -19.85 -8.08
C ALA A 88 25.12 -18.69 -7.67
N LEU A 89 25.16 -18.24 -6.41
CA LEU A 89 24.38 -17.08 -5.95
C LEU A 89 24.84 -15.77 -6.60
N VAL A 90 26.15 -15.58 -6.76
CA VAL A 90 26.71 -14.42 -7.48
C VAL A 90 26.40 -14.49 -8.98
N ALA A 91 26.40 -15.68 -9.59
CA ALA A 91 26.03 -15.85 -11.00
C ALA A 91 24.54 -15.57 -11.24
N ILE A 92 23.65 -15.97 -10.32
CA ILE A 92 22.22 -15.62 -10.38
C ILE A 92 22.00 -14.11 -10.22
N LEU A 93 22.70 -13.46 -9.28
CA LEU A 93 22.64 -12.01 -9.10
C LEU A 93 23.26 -11.26 -10.29
N PHE A 94 24.31 -11.82 -10.92
CA PHE A 94 24.93 -11.23 -12.10
C PHE A 94 24.09 -11.43 -13.38
N SER A 95 23.43 -12.59 -13.53
CA SER A 95 22.50 -12.83 -14.64
C SER A 95 21.24 -11.96 -14.54
N VAL A 96 20.72 -11.74 -13.33
CA VAL A 96 19.62 -10.80 -13.07
C VAL A 96 20.08 -9.36 -13.36
N GLY A 97 21.28 -8.97 -12.95
CA GLY A 97 21.88 -7.67 -13.28
C GLY A 97 22.09 -7.44 -14.79
N LEU A 98 22.60 -8.45 -15.51
CA LEU A 98 22.76 -8.42 -16.97
C LEU A 98 21.43 -8.41 -17.70
N TYR A 99 20.42 -9.13 -17.21
CA TYR A 99 19.04 -9.08 -17.74
C TYR A 99 18.44 -7.68 -17.61
N PHE A 100 18.61 -7.01 -16.47
CA PHE A 100 18.18 -5.61 -16.28
C PHE A 100 18.98 -4.62 -17.15
N MET A 101 20.27 -4.89 -17.41
CA MET A 101 21.09 -4.02 -18.29
C MET A 101 20.80 -4.21 -19.78
N ASN A 102 20.41 -5.39 -20.22
CA ASN A 102 20.23 -5.69 -21.65
C ASN A 102 18.80 -5.46 -22.17
N ARG A 103 17.86 -5.15 -21.29
CA ARG A 103 16.45 -4.89 -21.65
C ARG A 103 16.10 -3.40 -21.64
N SER A 104 17.01 -2.57 -22.13
CA SER A 104 16.71 -1.18 -22.55
C SER A 104 16.12 -1.14 -23.96
N ALA A 105 15.27 -2.10 -24.32
CA ALA A 105 14.34 -1.92 -25.41
C ALA A 105 13.07 -1.36 -24.78
N GLU A 106 12.95 -0.04 -24.76
CA GLU A 106 11.70 0.68 -24.55
C GLU A 106 10.66 0.16 -25.57
N GLN A 107 9.99 -0.91 -25.21
CA GLN A 107 8.74 -1.22 -25.86
C GLN A 107 7.75 -0.19 -25.29
N ASP A 108 7.36 0.75 -26.13
CA ASP A 108 6.37 1.79 -25.82
C ASP A 108 5.06 1.09 -25.43
N TRP A 109 4.87 0.88 -24.12
CA TRP A 109 3.71 0.18 -23.54
C TRP A 109 2.60 1.16 -23.16
N THR A 110 2.74 2.41 -23.60
CA THR A 110 1.72 3.43 -23.38
C THR A 110 0.47 3.05 -24.15
N VAL A 111 -0.61 2.77 -23.43
CA VAL A 111 -1.96 2.80 -24.01
C VAL A 111 -2.10 4.19 -24.64
N GLU A 112 -2.50 4.26 -25.92
CA GLU A 112 -2.65 5.54 -26.60
C GLU A 112 -3.48 6.49 -25.71
N VAL A 113 -2.98 7.68 -25.45
CA VAL A 113 -3.59 8.68 -24.53
C VAL A 113 -5.06 8.97 -24.91
N ASP A 114 -5.43 8.81 -26.18
CA ASP A 114 -6.82 8.94 -26.63
C ASP A 114 -7.75 7.83 -26.15
N VAL A 115 -7.20 6.64 -25.84
CA VAL A 115 -7.97 5.50 -25.32
C VAL A 115 -8.41 5.73 -23.89
N LEU A 116 -7.65 6.49 -23.11
CA LEU A 116 -7.92 6.79 -21.70
C LEU A 116 -8.86 7.98 -21.50
N LYS A 117 -9.08 8.79 -22.54
CA LYS A 117 -10.02 9.91 -22.48
C LYS A 117 -11.46 9.39 -22.31
N ASN A 118 -12.20 9.96 -21.35
CA ASN A 118 -13.60 9.66 -21.04
C ASN A 118 -13.88 8.35 -20.27
N ILE A 119 -12.91 7.81 -19.52
CA ILE A 119 -13.14 6.72 -18.59
C ILE A 119 -13.66 7.31 -17.27
N ASN A 120 -14.97 7.12 -16.97
CA ASN A 120 -15.63 7.64 -15.77
C ASN A 120 -15.88 6.59 -14.69
N GLN A 121 -15.56 5.34 -14.97
CA GLN A 121 -15.71 4.18 -14.08
C GLN A 121 -14.57 3.21 -14.30
N PRO A 122 -14.24 2.36 -13.32
CA PRO A 122 -13.24 1.31 -13.50
C PRO A 122 -13.48 0.53 -14.79
N THR A 123 -12.45 0.37 -15.60
CA THR A 123 -12.59 -0.22 -16.95
C THR A 123 -11.43 -1.18 -17.21
N LEU A 124 -11.76 -2.38 -17.64
CA LEU A 124 -10.82 -3.37 -18.16
C LEU A 124 -10.67 -3.19 -19.68
N LEU A 125 -9.44 -3.02 -20.13
CA LEU A 125 -9.08 -3.01 -21.55
C LEU A 125 -8.38 -4.32 -21.90
N LEU A 126 -8.94 -5.07 -22.83
CA LEU A 126 -8.35 -6.32 -23.31
C LEU A 126 -7.32 -6.03 -24.41
N ASP A 127 -6.44 -7.00 -24.67
CA ASP A 127 -5.41 -6.93 -25.72
C ASP A 127 -5.95 -6.74 -27.15
N ASN A 128 -7.22 -7.14 -27.37
CA ASN A 128 -7.93 -6.94 -28.65
C ASN A 128 -8.51 -5.53 -28.80
N GLY A 129 -8.32 -4.63 -27.80
CA GLY A 129 -8.85 -3.28 -27.77
C GLY A 129 -10.28 -3.16 -27.23
N GLU A 130 -10.93 -4.25 -26.84
CA GLU A 130 -12.25 -4.24 -26.24
C GLU A 130 -12.21 -3.57 -24.87
N ARG A 131 -13.23 -2.73 -24.57
CA ARG A 131 -13.37 -2.00 -23.32
C ARG A 131 -14.55 -2.54 -22.55
N ILE A 132 -14.28 -3.01 -21.34
CA ILE A 132 -15.28 -3.60 -20.46
C ILE A 132 -15.41 -2.70 -19.21
N PRO A 133 -16.48 -1.89 -19.14
CA PRO A 133 -16.73 -1.11 -17.93
C PRO A 133 -17.06 -2.03 -16.75
N LEU A 134 -16.34 -1.88 -15.66
CA LEU A 134 -16.50 -2.69 -14.45
C LEU A 134 -17.56 -2.03 -13.55
N LYS A 135 -18.82 -2.39 -13.79
CA LYS A 135 -19.94 -2.05 -12.91
C LYS A 135 -20.00 -3.03 -11.74
N GLN A 136 -20.83 -2.73 -10.74
CA GLN A 136 -21.11 -3.66 -9.63
C GLN A 136 -21.96 -4.88 -10.07
N ASP A 137 -21.95 -5.21 -11.35
CA ASP A 137 -22.65 -6.36 -11.91
C ASP A 137 -21.67 -7.53 -12.07
N SER A 138 -22.12 -8.75 -11.74
CA SER A 138 -21.32 -9.94 -12.01
C SER A 138 -21.34 -10.28 -13.50
N PHE A 139 -20.18 -10.57 -14.05
CA PHE A 139 -20.05 -11.09 -15.42
C PHE A 139 -18.92 -12.12 -15.52
N SER A 140 -18.94 -12.88 -16.58
CA SER A 140 -17.87 -13.81 -16.96
C SER A 140 -17.60 -13.65 -18.45
N ILE A 141 -16.32 -13.48 -18.81
CA ILE A 141 -15.87 -13.31 -20.20
C ILE A 141 -14.75 -14.30 -20.45
N GLN A 142 -14.78 -14.93 -21.61
CA GLN A 142 -13.71 -15.81 -22.05
C GLN A 142 -12.73 -15.06 -22.94
N GLN A 143 -11.45 -15.07 -22.58
CA GLN A 143 -10.34 -14.55 -23.37
C GLN A 143 -9.32 -15.66 -23.60
N GLY A 144 -9.36 -16.28 -24.78
CA GLY A 144 -8.57 -17.50 -25.05
C GLY A 144 -8.95 -18.63 -24.10
N ASN A 145 -7.99 -19.16 -23.35
CA ASN A 145 -8.19 -20.22 -22.35
C ASN A 145 -8.38 -19.65 -20.91
N MET A 146 -8.49 -18.33 -20.78
CA MET A 146 -8.74 -17.69 -19.49
C MET A 146 -10.20 -17.24 -19.39
N VAL A 147 -10.79 -17.47 -18.24
CA VAL A 147 -12.10 -16.93 -17.86
C VAL A 147 -11.87 -15.77 -16.92
N ILE A 148 -12.28 -14.59 -17.35
CA ILE A 148 -12.25 -13.37 -16.55
C ILE A 148 -13.60 -13.25 -15.86
N ARG A 149 -13.62 -13.20 -14.54
CA ARG A 149 -14.83 -13.04 -13.74
C ARG A 149 -14.81 -11.74 -12.98
N ASN A 150 -15.92 -11.05 -13.00
CA ASN A 150 -16.20 -9.94 -12.09
C ASN A 150 -17.30 -10.37 -11.12
N ASN A 151 -17.05 -10.26 -9.82
CA ASN A 151 -18.07 -10.59 -8.82
C ASN A 151 -18.90 -9.35 -8.40
N LEU A 152 -19.99 -9.58 -7.66
CA LEU A 152 -20.89 -8.52 -7.18
C LEU A 152 -20.23 -7.54 -6.19
N VAL A 153 -19.09 -7.91 -5.62
CA VAL A 153 -18.35 -7.08 -4.66
C VAL A 153 -17.36 -6.15 -5.37
N GLY A 154 -17.23 -6.28 -6.72
CA GLY A 154 -16.32 -5.46 -7.51
C GLY A 154 -14.88 -5.98 -7.48
N GLN A 155 -14.69 -7.29 -7.49
CA GLN A 155 -13.41 -7.95 -7.62
C GLN A 155 -13.31 -8.67 -8.96
N LEU A 156 -12.22 -8.44 -9.66
CA LEU A 156 -11.88 -9.10 -10.91
C LEU A 156 -10.94 -10.27 -10.62
N SER A 157 -11.20 -11.45 -11.23
CA SER A 157 -10.35 -12.63 -11.09
C SER A 157 -10.13 -13.32 -12.41
N TYR A 158 -9.04 -14.10 -12.51
CA TYR A 158 -8.63 -14.85 -13.68
C TYR A 158 -8.56 -16.33 -13.34
N GLU A 159 -9.33 -17.16 -14.05
CA GLU A 159 -9.33 -18.61 -13.92
C GLU A 159 -8.91 -19.26 -15.24
N SER A 160 -8.08 -20.30 -15.20
CA SER A 160 -7.74 -21.09 -16.37
C SER A 160 -8.85 -22.09 -16.67
N ASP A 161 -9.33 -22.14 -17.93
CA ASP A 161 -10.33 -23.12 -18.39
C ASP A 161 -9.72 -24.50 -18.65
N ARG A 162 -8.40 -24.65 -18.61
CA ARG A 162 -7.67 -25.92 -18.84
C ARG A 162 -6.64 -26.21 -17.78
N GLU A 163 -6.50 -27.49 -17.41
CA GLU A 163 -5.50 -27.98 -16.45
C GLU A 163 -4.04 -27.83 -16.92
N GLN A 164 -3.80 -27.66 -18.22
CA GLN A 164 -2.46 -27.44 -18.78
C GLN A 164 -2.52 -26.39 -19.90
N PRO A 165 -1.86 -25.22 -19.72
CA PRO A 165 -1.67 -24.26 -20.80
C PRO A 165 -0.77 -24.82 -21.87
N SER A 166 -1.14 -24.68 -23.17
CA SER A 166 -0.24 -24.99 -24.26
C SER A 166 0.86 -23.92 -24.37
N ASP A 167 2.10 -24.33 -24.57
CA ASP A 167 3.27 -23.41 -24.72
C ASP A 167 3.18 -22.48 -25.94
N GLU A 168 2.26 -22.74 -26.87
CA GLU A 168 2.07 -21.98 -28.12
C GLU A 168 1.11 -20.78 -27.99
N GLU A 169 0.48 -20.56 -26.81
CA GLU A 169 -0.45 -19.44 -26.64
C GLU A 169 0.25 -18.10 -26.48
N LYS A 170 -0.07 -17.18 -27.39
CA LYS A 170 0.39 -15.78 -27.28
C LYS A 170 -0.02 -15.19 -25.94
N LEU A 171 0.94 -14.66 -25.21
CA LEU A 171 0.72 -13.96 -23.96
C LEU A 171 -0.05 -12.66 -24.22
N SER A 172 -1.28 -12.57 -23.72
CA SER A 172 -2.12 -11.39 -23.82
C SER A 172 -1.92 -10.48 -22.61
N TRP A 173 -1.92 -9.17 -22.86
CA TRP A 173 -1.80 -8.15 -21.79
C TRP A 173 -3.11 -7.39 -21.67
N ASN A 174 -3.62 -7.30 -20.46
CA ASN A 174 -4.78 -6.50 -20.13
C ASN A 174 -4.38 -5.27 -19.32
N HIS A 175 -5.22 -4.23 -19.38
CA HIS A 175 -5.02 -3.00 -18.65
C HIS A 175 -6.25 -2.71 -17.82
N LEU A 176 -6.07 -2.54 -16.51
CA LEU A 176 -7.11 -2.10 -15.59
C LEU A 176 -6.92 -0.63 -15.27
N VAL A 177 -7.89 0.19 -15.68
CA VAL A 177 -7.85 1.65 -15.52
C VAL A 177 -8.86 2.08 -14.48
N ILE A 178 -8.39 2.78 -13.45
CA ILE A 178 -9.19 3.29 -12.35
C ILE A 178 -9.25 4.81 -12.44
N PRO A 179 -10.41 5.40 -12.73
CA PRO A 179 -10.55 6.84 -12.77
C PRO A 179 -10.57 7.46 -11.37
N LYS A 180 -10.56 8.78 -11.32
CA LYS A 180 -10.69 9.58 -10.10
C LYS A 180 -11.88 9.14 -9.25
N GLY A 181 -11.70 9.09 -7.92
CA GLY A 181 -12.75 8.79 -6.97
C GLY A 181 -13.18 7.31 -6.90
N ASN A 182 -12.43 6.42 -7.56
CA ASN A 182 -12.71 4.99 -7.57
C ASN A 182 -11.51 4.20 -7.04
N ALA A 183 -11.76 2.99 -6.58
CA ALA A 183 -10.73 1.98 -6.30
C ALA A 183 -11.28 0.64 -6.76
N TYR A 184 -10.38 -0.31 -7.03
CA TYR A 184 -10.78 -1.63 -7.51
C TYR A 184 -9.85 -2.72 -7.01
N GLU A 185 -10.40 -3.92 -6.80
CA GLU A 185 -9.66 -5.10 -6.39
C GLU A 185 -9.50 -6.05 -7.57
N LEU A 186 -8.30 -6.61 -7.72
CA LEU A 186 -7.94 -7.55 -8.76
C LEU A 186 -7.19 -8.73 -8.15
N GLU A 187 -7.60 -9.94 -8.48
CA GLU A 187 -6.85 -11.16 -8.24
C GLU A 187 -6.19 -11.60 -9.55
N LEU A 188 -4.86 -11.62 -9.57
CA LEU A 188 -4.06 -12.07 -10.72
C LEU A 188 -4.06 -13.59 -10.82
N ALA A 189 -3.68 -14.11 -11.99
CA ALA A 189 -3.68 -15.53 -12.29
C ALA A 189 -2.75 -16.40 -11.40
N ASP A 190 -1.83 -15.79 -10.67
CA ASP A 190 -0.95 -16.46 -9.70
C ASP A 190 -1.48 -16.42 -8.26
N GLY A 191 -2.70 -15.87 -8.04
CA GLY A 191 -3.30 -15.68 -6.73
C GLY A 191 -2.80 -14.43 -5.99
N THR A 192 -2.06 -13.56 -6.66
CA THR A 192 -1.67 -12.25 -6.10
C THR A 192 -2.87 -11.33 -6.06
N HIS A 193 -3.16 -10.75 -4.89
CA HIS A 193 -4.19 -9.72 -4.73
C HIS A 193 -3.61 -8.33 -4.92
N VAL A 194 -4.30 -7.51 -5.70
CA VAL A 194 -3.91 -6.13 -5.99
C VAL A 194 -5.10 -5.21 -5.75
N TRP A 195 -4.94 -4.20 -4.92
CA TRP A 195 -5.88 -3.09 -4.79
C TRP A 195 -5.32 -1.90 -5.54
N LEU A 196 -6.08 -1.34 -6.47
CA LEU A 196 -5.72 -0.15 -7.22
C LEU A 196 -6.46 1.05 -6.65
N ASN A 197 -5.73 2.13 -6.37
CA ASN A 197 -6.28 3.39 -5.90
C ASN A 197 -6.78 4.25 -7.07
N ALA A 198 -7.42 5.37 -6.77
CA ALA A 198 -7.92 6.31 -7.76
C ALA A 198 -6.79 6.84 -8.68
N GLU A 199 -7.14 7.15 -9.94
CA GLU A 199 -6.22 7.64 -10.98
C GLU A 199 -5.03 6.69 -11.21
N SER A 200 -5.27 5.37 -11.18
CA SER A 200 -4.25 4.35 -11.36
C SER A 200 -4.53 3.44 -12.55
N GLU A 201 -3.47 2.94 -13.16
CA GLU A 201 -3.49 1.98 -14.26
C GLU A 201 -2.53 0.83 -13.93
N LEU A 202 -3.02 -0.40 -14.07
CA LEU A 202 -2.21 -1.62 -13.98
C LEU A 202 -2.26 -2.37 -15.31
N SER A 203 -1.08 -2.60 -15.90
CA SER A 203 -0.92 -3.50 -17.04
C SER A 203 -0.36 -4.81 -16.55
N TYR A 204 -0.97 -5.91 -16.92
CA TYR A 204 -0.59 -7.25 -16.49
C TYR A 204 -0.94 -8.31 -17.54
N PRO A 205 -0.20 -9.42 -17.59
CA PRO A 205 -0.50 -10.52 -18.50
C PRO A 205 -1.68 -11.34 -17.96
N THR A 206 -2.45 -11.94 -18.85
CA THR A 206 -3.55 -12.86 -18.47
C THR A 206 -3.07 -14.10 -17.71
N ARG A 207 -1.81 -14.49 -17.91
CA ARG A 207 -1.08 -15.52 -17.16
C ARG A 207 0.39 -15.15 -17.09
N PHE A 208 1.07 -15.58 -16.05
CA PHE A 208 2.52 -15.42 -15.97
C PHE A 208 3.22 -16.59 -16.67
N ALA A 209 4.16 -16.25 -17.53
CA ALA A 209 4.99 -17.22 -18.25
C ALA A 209 6.45 -16.78 -18.20
N GLY A 210 7.38 -17.73 -18.03
CA GLY A 210 8.82 -17.46 -17.93
C GLY A 210 9.33 -17.36 -16.49
N GLU A 211 10.48 -16.73 -16.32
CA GLU A 211 11.28 -16.73 -15.08
C GLU A 211 10.83 -15.66 -14.07
N MET A 212 9.88 -14.80 -14.43
CA MET A 212 9.36 -13.75 -13.55
C MET A 212 7.91 -13.40 -13.82
N ARG A 213 7.23 -12.87 -12.79
CA ARG A 213 5.87 -12.36 -12.82
C ARG A 213 5.93 -10.83 -12.90
N GLU A 214 5.81 -10.27 -14.10
CA GLU A 214 5.94 -8.80 -14.29
C GLU A 214 4.58 -8.15 -14.47
N VAL A 215 4.37 -7.03 -13.77
CA VAL A 215 3.25 -6.10 -13.95
C VAL A 215 3.79 -4.67 -14.05
N ARG A 216 2.98 -3.76 -14.62
CA ARG A 216 3.37 -2.36 -14.79
C ARG A 216 2.31 -1.45 -14.18
N LEU A 217 2.74 -0.51 -13.35
CA LEU A 217 1.87 0.37 -12.58
C LEU A 217 2.14 1.84 -12.92
N LYS A 218 1.05 2.59 -13.14
CA LYS A 218 0.98 4.04 -13.02
C LYS A 218 -0.01 4.38 -11.91
N GLY A 219 0.31 5.33 -11.05
CA GLY A 219 -0.54 5.67 -9.90
C GLY A 219 -0.19 4.90 -8.64
N GLU A 220 -1.17 4.45 -7.87
CA GLU A 220 -0.98 3.79 -6.58
C GLU A 220 -1.69 2.44 -6.53
N ALA A 221 -0.95 1.42 -6.06
CA ALA A 221 -1.51 0.10 -5.79
C ALA A 221 -0.88 -0.54 -4.55
N PHE A 222 -1.69 -1.29 -3.83
CA PHE A 222 -1.25 -2.20 -2.78
C PHE A 222 -1.25 -3.62 -3.34
N PHE A 223 -0.16 -4.34 -3.09
CA PHE A 223 0.05 -5.70 -3.53
C PHE A 223 0.17 -6.62 -2.32
N ASP A 224 -0.59 -7.71 -2.33
CA ASP A 224 -0.39 -8.88 -1.46
C ASP A 224 0.01 -10.06 -2.35
N VAL A 225 1.32 -10.19 -2.54
CA VAL A 225 1.91 -11.08 -3.55
C VAL A 225 1.95 -12.52 -3.07
N ALA A 226 1.37 -13.42 -3.89
CA ALA A 226 1.44 -14.86 -3.67
C ALA A 226 2.90 -15.34 -3.60
N LYS A 227 3.22 -16.11 -2.54
CA LYS A 227 4.59 -16.56 -2.27
C LYS A 227 5.06 -17.55 -3.33
N ASN A 228 6.10 -17.18 -4.06
CA ASN A 228 6.78 -18.05 -5.02
C ASN A 228 8.27 -17.66 -5.11
N PRO A 229 9.17 -18.35 -4.37
CA PRO A 229 10.59 -18.07 -4.38
C PRO A 229 11.29 -18.33 -5.71
N ASP A 230 10.75 -19.25 -6.52
CA ASP A 230 11.36 -19.68 -7.79
C ASP A 230 11.02 -18.75 -8.95
N CYS A 231 9.94 -17.93 -8.82
CA CYS A 231 9.49 -17.01 -9.85
C CYS A 231 9.21 -15.65 -9.22
N PRO A 232 10.18 -14.71 -9.19
CA PRO A 232 10.03 -13.39 -8.61
C PRO A 232 8.89 -12.59 -9.21
N PHE A 233 8.20 -11.78 -8.40
CA PHE A 233 7.20 -10.82 -8.84
C PHE A 233 7.83 -9.44 -8.97
N VAL A 234 7.58 -8.77 -10.10
CA VAL A 234 8.20 -7.47 -10.41
C VAL A 234 7.12 -6.45 -10.74
N VAL A 235 7.06 -5.37 -9.97
CA VAL A 235 6.24 -4.19 -10.29
C VAL A 235 7.15 -3.14 -10.93
N ARG A 236 6.86 -2.76 -12.17
CA ARG A 236 7.55 -1.65 -12.86
C ARG A 236 6.68 -0.41 -12.87
N THR A 237 7.32 0.70 -12.58
CA THR A 237 6.77 2.05 -12.81
C THR A 237 7.71 2.82 -13.75
N ASP A 238 7.35 4.05 -14.07
CA ASP A 238 8.23 4.94 -14.87
C ASP A 238 9.55 5.24 -14.13
N GLU A 239 9.55 5.21 -12.79
CA GLU A 239 10.69 5.63 -11.98
C GLU A 239 11.43 4.48 -11.30
N VAL A 240 10.71 3.43 -10.88
CA VAL A 240 11.27 2.36 -10.05
C VAL A 240 10.82 0.98 -10.50
N ALA A 241 11.67 -0.01 -10.27
CA ALA A 241 11.34 -1.43 -10.35
C ALA A 241 11.39 -2.03 -8.93
N VAL A 242 10.34 -2.75 -8.55
CA VAL A 242 10.15 -3.37 -7.24
C VAL A 242 10.10 -4.87 -7.42
N GLN A 243 11.00 -5.61 -6.79
CA GLN A 243 11.08 -7.07 -6.89
C GLN A 243 10.83 -7.73 -5.55
N VAL A 244 9.96 -8.75 -5.55
CA VAL A 244 9.56 -9.49 -4.34
C VAL A 244 9.39 -10.98 -4.63
N LEU A 245 9.33 -11.81 -3.57
CA LEU A 245 9.10 -13.27 -3.66
C LEU A 245 7.79 -13.73 -2.98
N GLY A 246 7.07 -12.81 -2.32
CA GLY A 246 5.86 -13.07 -1.55
C GLY A 246 5.80 -12.08 -0.40
N THR A 247 5.13 -10.95 -0.61
CA THR A 247 5.34 -9.73 0.19
C THR A 247 4.10 -8.86 0.08
N SER A 248 3.73 -8.19 1.17
CA SER A 248 2.65 -7.20 1.20
C SER A 248 3.24 -5.79 1.26
N PHE A 249 2.99 -4.98 0.24
CA PHE A 249 3.58 -3.63 0.10
C PHE A 249 2.71 -2.69 -0.73
N ASN A 250 2.90 -1.38 -0.53
CA ASN A 250 2.26 -0.32 -1.31
C ASN A 250 3.28 0.35 -2.23
N VAL A 251 2.87 0.64 -3.46
CA VAL A 251 3.62 1.44 -4.42
C VAL A 251 2.79 2.65 -4.79
N SER A 252 3.33 3.86 -4.60
CA SER A 252 2.73 5.12 -5.05
C SER A 252 3.69 5.80 -6.02
N ALA A 253 3.29 5.87 -7.30
CA ALA A 253 4.11 6.40 -8.40
C ALA A 253 3.24 7.23 -9.37
N TYR A 254 2.45 8.16 -8.81
CA TYR A 254 1.64 9.08 -9.61
C TYR A 254 2.52 10.03 -10.41
N GLN A 255 2.23 10.21 -11.71
CA GLN A 255 2.99 11.14 -12.55
C GLN A 255 2.89 12.59 -12.07
N SER A 256 1.77 12.96 -11.46
CA SER A 256 1.52 14.28 -10.88
C SER A 256 2.31 14.57 -9.60
N GLU A 257 2.82 13.51 -8.92
CA GLU A 257 3.57 13.66 -7.69
C GLU A 257 5.08 13.69 -7.95
N GLN A 258 5.81 14.50 -7.17
CA GLN A 258 7.28 14.58 -7.24
C GLN A 258 7.98 13.34 -6.66
N MET A 259 7.29 12.58 -5.83
CA MET A 259 7.88 11.44 -5.11
C MET A 259 7.25 10.13 -5.57
N ALA A 260 8.08 9.15 -5.96
CA ALA A 260 7.67 7.76 -5.97
C ALA A 260 8.04 7.10 -4.63
N ARG A 261 7.13 6.28 -4.08
CA ARG A 261 7.26 5.66 -2.76
C ARG A 261 6.93 4.18 -2.82
N VAL A 262 7.72 3.37 -2.11
CA VAL A 262 7.45 1.94 -1.89
C VAL A 262 7.45 1.69 -0.39
N THR A 263 6.31 1.31 0.17
CA THR A 263 6.12 1.09 1.62
C THR A 263 5.95 -0.40 1.88
N LEU A 264 6.80 -0.97 2.71
CA LEU A 264 6.77 -2.40 3.03
C LEU A 264 5.99 -2.67 4.32
N VAL A 265 4.97 -3.54 4.21
CA VAL A 265 4.16 -4.00 5.34
C VAL A 265 4.68 -5.33 5.89
N GLY A 266 4.95 -6.30 5.02
CA GLY A 266 5.44 -7.61 5.43
C GLY A 266 6.28 -8.29 4.35
N GLY A 267 7.28 -9.06 4.73
CA GLY A 267 8.19 -9.73 3.82
C GLY A 267 9.49 -8.97 3.58
N SER A 268 9.98 -8.95 2.34
CA SER A 268 11.21 -8.26 1.91
C SER A 268 11.06 -7.76 0.49
N VAL A 269 11.58 -6.57 0.23
CA VAL A 269 11.50 -5.90 -1.08
C VAL A 269 12.89 -5.45 -1.52
N ALA A 270 13.23 -5.72 -2.78
CA ALA A 270 14.32 -5.06 -3.47
C ALA A 270 13.74 -3.99 -4.41
N VAL A 271 14.20 -2.74 -4.26
CA VAL A 271 13.76 -1.60 -5.06
C VAL A 271 14.96 -1.04 -5.81
N LYS A 272 14.78 -0.79 -7.10
CA LYS A 272 15.77 -0.14 -7.95
C LYS A 272 15.14 1.05 -8.66
N ALA A 273 15.70 2.24 -8.44
CA ALA A 273 15.34 3.41 -9.24
C ALA A 273 16.02 3.34 -10.62
N ASN A 274 15.43 4.00 -11.64
CA ASN A 274 15.96 4.02 -12.99
C ASN A 274 17.41 4.57 -13.00
N GLY A 275 18.37 3.72 -13.46
CA GLY A 275 19.79 4.05 -13.50
C GLY A 275 20.48 4.19 -12.15
N GLY A 276 19.80 3.85 -11.05
CA GLY A 276 20.30 3.93 -9.68
C GLY A 276 20.77 2.61 -9.08
N GLU A 277 21.15 2.69 -7.81
CA GLU A 277 21.50 1.54 -6.98
C GLU A 277 20.25 0.77 -6.55
N GLU A 278 20.44 -0.51 -6.20
CA GLU A 278 19.40 -1.35 -5.59
C GLU A 278 19.38 -1.12 -4.07
N PHE A 279 18.18 -0.91 -3.56
CA PHE A 279 17.90 -0.79 -2.13
C PHE A 279 17.09 -1.99 -1.66
N ARG A 280 17.35 -2.45 -0.44
CA ARG A 280 16.54 -3.46 0.24
C ARG A 280 15.87 -2.83 1.44
N ILE A 281 14.56 -3.01 1.55
CA ILE A 281 13.77 -2.51 2.66
C ILE A 281 13.16 -3.67 3.45
N VAL A 282 13.00 -3.43 4.75
CA VAL A 282 12.37 -4.34 5.71
C VAL A 282 11.02 -3.79 6.17
N PRO A 283 10.15 -4.57 6.82
CA PRO A 283 8.86 -4.10 7.30
C PRO A 283 8.96 -2.79 8.10
N SER A 284 7.98 -1.90 7.90
CA SER A 284 7.93 -0.52 8.41
C SER A 284 8.95 0.44 7.78
N GLU A 285 9.64 0.04 6.72
CA GLU A 285 10.45 0.96 5.93
C GLU A 285 9.74 1.38 4.65
N GLN A 286 10.05 2.59 4.24
CA GLN A 286 9.60 3.18 2.98
C GLN A 286 10.81 3.65 2.18
N PHE A 287 10.93 3.14 0.96
CA PHE A 287 11.81 3.69 -0.05
C PHE A 287 11.14 4.91 -0.69
N CYS A 288 11.89 6.00 -0.85
CA CYS A 288 11.45 7.24 -1.48
C CYS A 288 12.40 7.60 -2.62
N TYR A 289 11.84 7.95 -3.77
CA TYR A 289 12.58 8.48 -4.93
C TYR A 289 12.01 9.84 -5.33
N ASN A 290 12.85 10.87 -5.32
CA ASN A 290 12.46 12.20 -5.78
C ASN A 290 12.78 12.32 -7.28
N LYS A 291 11.76 12.53 -8.11
CA LYS A 291 11.83 12.54 -9.57
C LYS A 291 12.66 13.71 -10.11
N GLU A 292 12.57 14.86 -9.46
CA GLU A 292 13.27 16.09 -9.86
C GLU A 292 14.76 16.00 -9.53
N SER A 293 15.10 15.72 -8.27
CA SER A 293 16.49 15.64 -7.82
C SER A 293 17.16 14.29 -8.13
N ARG A 294 16.38 13.27 -8.56
CA ARG A 294 16.80 11.88 -8.80
C ARG A 294 17.51 11.24 -7.60
N LYS A 295 17.15 11.66 -6.38
CA LYS A 295 17.70 11.13 -5.15
C LYS A 295 16.78 10.07 -4.56
N SER A 296 17.40 8.99 -4.09
CA SER A 296 16.73 7.92 -3.36
C SER A 296 17.08 7.96 -1.88
N GLY A 297 16.19 7.44 -1.04
CA GLY A 297 16.44 7.25 0.39
C GLY A 297 15.45 6.29 1.02
N ILE A 298 15.79 5.78 2.20
CA ILE A 298 14.94 4.92 3.02
C ILE A 298 14.61 5.66 4.30
N ARG A 299 13.38 5.51 4.78
CA ARG A 299 12.94 6.02 6.09
C ARG A 299 12.03 5.01 6.78
N VAL A 300 12.02 5.01 8.11
CA VAL A 300 11.05 4.26 8.91
C VAL A 300 9.74 5.04 8.96
N VAL A 301 8.62 4.34 8.76
CA VAL A 301 7.29 4.94 8.69
C VAL A 301 6.27 4.09 9.44
N ASP A 302 5.19 4.74 9.84
CA ASP A 302 3.94 4.07 10.19
C ASP A 302 3.24 3.66 8.87
N THR A 303 3.16 2.36 8.60
CA THR A 303 2.64 1.84 7.34
C THR A 303 1.17 2.15 7.12
N ASP A 304 0.38 2.30 8.20
CA ASP A 304 -1.05 2.61 8.10
C ASP A 304 -1.32 3.95 7.42
N LEU A 305 -0.41 4.92 7.54
CA LEU A 305 -0.51 6.20 6.85
C LEU A 305 -0.50 6.07 5.32
N TYR A 306 0.01 4.95 4.80
CA TYR A 306 0.20 4.69 3.37
C TYR A 306 -0.66 3.54 2.84
N THR A 307 -1.29 2.75 3.73
CA THR A 307 -2.02 1.54 3.33
C THR A 307 -3.47 1.51 3.80
N SER A 308 -3.89 2.38 4.73
CA SER A 308 -5.26 2.46 5.24
C SER A 308 -6.32 2.68 4.15
N TRP A 309 -5.93 3.28 3.02
CA TRP A 309 -6.80 3.50 1.89
C TRP A 309 -7.39 2.20 1.32
N VAL A 310 -6.70 1.05 1.45
CA VAL A 310 -7.21 -0.28 1.09
C VAL A 310 -8.50 -0.61 1.87
N LYS A 311 -8.58 -0.16 3.12
CA LYS A 311 -9.75 -0.32 4.00
C LYS A 311 -10.79 0.79 3.80
N GLY A 312 -10.56 1.73 2.90
CA GLY A 312 -11.45 2.85 2.64
C GLY A 312 -11.25 4.06 3.53
N GLU A 313 -10.10 4.18 4.17
CA GLU A 313 -9.76 5.27 5.08
C GLU A 313 -8.47 5.96 4.67
N TYR A 314 -8.37 7.26 4.91
CA TYR A 314 -7.11 8.00 4.87
C TYR A 314 -6.75 8.45 6.27
N ILE A 315 -5.56 8.05 6.72
CA ILE A 315 -5.00 8.45 8.01
C ILE A 315 -3.91 9.48 7.76
N PHE A 316 -4.06 10.64 8.36
CA PHE A 316 -3.07 11.71 8.37
C PHE A 316 -2.61 11.95 9.80
N LYS A 317 -1.29 12.01 10.01
CA LYS A 317 -0.67 12.26 11.31
C LYS A 317 0.36 13.37 11.16
N ASP A 318 0.09 14.51 11.76
CA ASP A 318 0.93 15.71 11.65
C ASP A 318 1.29 16.04 10.18
N ALA A 319 0.31 15.92 9.28
CA ALA A 319 0.48 16.13 7.84
C ALA A 319 0.20 17.59 7.46
N ALA A 320 0.96 18.14 6.53
CA ALA A 320 0.73 19.47 6.01
C ALA A 320 -0.58 19.53 5.21
N LEU A 321 -1.30 20.63 5.26
CA LEU A 321 -2.57 20.80 4.54
C LEU A 321 -2.41 20.60 3.02
N GLU A 322 -1.28 21.03 2.46
CA GLU A 322 -0.97 20.79 1.04
C GLU A 322 -0.81 19.29 0.75
N GLU A 323 -0.15 18.54 1.64
CA GLU A 323 -0.02 17.08 1.51
C GLU A 323 -1.37 16.37 1.55
N ILE A 324 -2.24 16.78 2.48
CA ILE A 324 -3.61 16.27 2.61
C ILE A 324 -4.39 16.53 1.31
N PHE A 325 -4.39 17.76 0.82
CA PHE A 325 -5.11 18.10 -0.40
C PHE A 325 -4.56 17.39 -1.63
N ASN A 326 -3.24 17.26 -1.77
CA ASN A 326 -2.64 16.51 -2.88
C ASN A 326 -3.14 15.06 -2.90
N LYS A 327 -3.24 14.41 -1.74
CA LYS A 327 -3.78 13.05 -1.66
C LYS A 327 -5.28 12.99 -1.98
N LEU A 328 -6.05 13.99 -1.55
CA LEU A 328 -7.48 14.09 -1.79
C LEU A 328 -7.84 14.45 -3.24
N LEU A 329 -6.93 15.08 -3.99
CA LEU A 329 -7.13 15.40 -5.41
C LEU A 329 -7.33 14.17 -6.30
N HIS A 330 -6.87 13.00 -5.89
CA HIS A 330 -7.13 11.74 -6.59
C HIS A 330 -8.57 11.24 -6.40
N TRP A 331 -9.23 11.66 -5.29
CA TRP A 331 -10.60 11.24 -4.96
C TRP A 331 -11.65 12.26 -5.35
N TYR A 332 -11.37 13.53 -5.12
CA TYR A 332 -12.32 14.61 -5.34
C TYR A 332 -11.84 15.52 -6.46
N ASP A 333 -12.79 16.02 -7.23
CA ASP A 333 -12.51 17.01 -8.27
C ASP A 333 -12.58 18.42 -7.71
N PHE A 334 -11.41 19.03 -7.43
CA PHE A 334 -11.29 20.40 -6.96
C PHE A 334 -9.94 21.01 -7.30
N THR A 335 -9.84 22.32 -7.15
CA THR A 335 -8.58 23.08 -7.23
C THR A 335 -8.43 23.88 -5.96
N VAL A 336 -7.20 24.01 -5.43
CA VAL A 336 -6.93 24.74 -4.19
C VAL A 336 -6.29 26.09 -4.50
N ARG A 337 -6.76 27.13 -3.81
CA ARG A 337 -6.15 28.45 -3.79
C ARG A 337 -5.91 28.92 -2.38
N TYR A 338 -4.66 29.10 -2.03
CA TYR A 338 -4.24 29.57 -0.70
C TYR A 338 -4.19 31.10 -0.66
N GLN A 339 -4.68 31.68 0.42
CA GLN A 339 -4.57 33.12 0.67
C GLN A 339 -3.12 33.56 0.86
N ASN A 340 -2.31 32.70 1.47
CA ASN A 340 -0.86 32.83 1.62
C ASN A 340 -0.19 31.47 1.70
N GLU A 341 1.10 31.40 1.43
CA GLU A 341 1.87 30.14 1.39
C GLU A 341 1.97 29.44 2.77
N GLN A 342 1.92 30.19 3.88
CA GLN A 342 2.03 29.62 5.22
C GLN A 342 0.87 28.69 5.56
N LEU A 343 -0.29 28.84 4.91
CA LEU A 343 -1.44 27.97 5.11
C LEU A 343 -1.22 26.56 4.56
N LYS A 344 -0.30 26.38 3.62
CA LYS A 344 0.09 25.07 3.09
C LYS A 344 0.73 24.18 4.16
N ASP A 345 1.52 24.79 5.04
CA ASP A 345 2.30 24.13 6.09
C ASP A 345 1.51 23.86 7.37
N LYS A 346 0.25 24.30 7.44
CA LYS A 346 -0.62 24.00 8.59
C LYS A 346 -0.75 22.49 8.78
N ARG A 347 -0.52 22.01 10.00
CA ARG A 347 -0.47 20.60 10.33
C ARG A 347 -1.78 20.06 10.87
N PHE A 348 -2.17 18.87 10.41
CA PHE A 348 -3.40 18.21 10.82
C PHE A 348 -3.17 16.72 11.08
N SER A 349 -3.91 16.22 12.08
CA SER A 349 -4.05 14.79 12.33
C SER A 349 -5.53 14.44 12.25
N LEU A 350 -5.92 13.61 11.28
CA LEU A 350 -7.31 13.24 11.04
C LEU A 350 -7.41 11.89 10.34
N VAL A 351 -8.54 11.23 10.53
CA VAL A 351 -8.93 10.02 9.79
C VAL A 351 -10.15 10.37 8.95
N ILE A 352 -10.08 10.06 7.66
CA ILE A 352 -11.13 10.35 6.68
C ILE A 352 -11.65 9.04 6.13
N ASP A 353 -12.95 8.74 6.32
CA ASP A 353 -13.64 7.70 5.55
C ASP A 353 -13.84 8.21 4.11
N ARG A 354 -13.50 7.41 3.10
CA ARG A 354 -13.68 7.75 1.67
C ARG A 354 -15.13 8.01 1.27
N LYS A 355 -16.10 7.59 2.08
CA LYS A 355 -17.54 7.84 1.83
C LYS A 355 -18.00 9.24 2.21
N ILE A 356 -17.16 10.00 2.94
CA ILE A 356 -17.50 11.38 3.31
C ILE A 356 -17.57 12.26 2.06
N SER A 357 -18.51 13.18 2.00
CA SER A 357 -18.54 14.15 0.90
C SER A 357 -17.45 15.20 1.05
N LEU A 358 -17.03 15.82 -0.06
CA LEU A 358 -16.04 16.90 -0.03
C LEU A 358 -16.50 18.04 0.89
N GLU A 359 -17.80 18.40 0.88
CA GLU A 359 -18.39 19.45 1.71
C GLU A 359 -18.21 19.14 3.19
N GLN A 360 -18.58 17.93 3.62
CA GLN A 360 -18.45 17.49 5.02
C GLN A 360 -16.98 17.49 5.47
N LEU A 361 -16.06 17.08 4.58
CA LEU A 361 -14.64 17.09 4.87
C LEU A 361 -14.11 18.52 5.05
N LEU A 362 -14.49 19.45 4.16
CA LEU A 362 -14.08 20.86 4.27
C LEU A 362 -14.63 21.52 5.53
N GLU A 363 -15.87 21.20 5.91
CA GLU A 363 -16.48 21.64 7.17
C GLU A 363 -15.73 21.09 8.38
N LEU A 364 -15.38 19.79 8.37
CA LEU A 364 -14.63 19.15 9.46
C LEU A 364 -13.27 19.82 9.67
N ILE A 365 -12.48 20.00 8.60
CA ILE A 365 -11.17 20.66 8.67
C ILE A 365 -11.33 22.11 9.12
N SER A 366 -12.32 22.83 8.57
CA SER A 366 -12.58 24.21 8.99
C SER A 366 -13.01 24.29 10.46
N PHE A 367 -13.87 23.38 10.93
CA PHE A 367 -14.38 23.40 12.30
C PHE A 367 -13.27 23.16 13.34
N THR A 368 -12.37 22.22 13.05
CA THR A 368 -11.33 21.74 13.97
C THR A 368 -10.04 22.58 13.95
N SER A 369 -9.97 23.64 13.13
CA SER A 369 -8.73 24.42 12.95
C SER A 369 -8.98 25.92 12.85
N ASP A 370 -7.90 26.70 12.77
CA ASP A 370 -7.87 28.13 12.49
C ASP A 370 -7.91 28.48 11.00
N VAL A 371 -8.16 27.47 10.15
CA VAL A 371 -8.27 27.60 8.69
C VAL A 371 -9.75 27.59 8.30
N LYS A 372 -10.14 28.50 7.40
CA LYS A 372 -11.44 28.54 6.77
C LYS A 372 -11.34 28.02 5.34
N LEU A 373 -12.10 26.98 5.01
CA LEU A 373 -12.18 26.38 3.69
C LEU A 373 -13.52 26.76 3.05
N GLU A 374 -13.48 27.45 1.93
CA GLU A 374 -14.67 27.90 1.22
C GLU A 374 -14.66 27.35 -0.21
N ARG A 375 -15.69 26.58 -0.57
CA ARG A 375 -15.90 26.11 -1.94
C ARG A 375 -16.62 27.17 -2.75
N SER A 376 -16.09 27.53 -3.92
CA SER A 376 -16.69 28.43 -4.89
C SER A 376 -17.23 27.65 -6.11
N GLN A 377 -17.91 28.35 -7.00
CA GLN A 377 -18.28 27.82 -8.31
C GLN A 377 -17.04 27.31 -9.06
N GLY A 378 -17.18 26.20 -9.81
CA GLY A 378 -16.07 25.58 -10.54
C GLY A 378 -15.12 24.76 -9.67
N ASN A 379 -15.62 24.23 -8.52
CA ASN A 379 -14.85 23.35 -7.61
C ASN A 379 -13.54 23.95 -7.09
N ILE A 380 -13.47 25.27 -6.92
CA ILE A 380 -12.29 25.94 -6.34
C ILE A 380 -12.47 26.03 -4.83
N ILE A 381 -11.49 25.52 -4.09
CA ILE A 381 -11.40 25.63 -2.64
C ILE A 381 -10.46 26.78 -2.29
N TYR A 382 -10.98 27.79 -1.63
CA TYR A 382 -10.19 28.89 -1.07
C TYR A 382 -9.81 28.58 0.36
N VAL A 383 -8.52 28.57 0.64
CA VAL A 383 -7.94 28.37 1.96
C VAL A 383 -7.59 29.73 2.56
N LYS A 384 -8.26 30.11 3.63
CA LYS A 384 -8.10 31.41 4.29
C LYS A 384 -7.80 31.21 5.78
N GLN A 385 -7.10 32.16 6.37
CA GLN A 385 -6.98 32.24 7.83
C GLN A 385 -8.33 32.64 8.44
N LYS A 386 -8.80 31.93 9.48
CA LYS A 386 -9.92 32.45 10.26
C LYS A 386 -9.53 33.76 10.91
N ARG A 387 -10.41 34.75 10.87
CA ARG A 387 -10.23 35.97 11.65
C ARG A 387 -10.56 35.62 13.11
N GLU A 388 -9.69 36.00 14.03
CA GLU A 388 -10.08 36.02 15.44
C GLU A 388 -11.27 36.98 15.55
N GLU A 389 -12.42 36.48 15.94
CA GLU A 389 -13.53 37.34 16.35
C GLU A 389 -13.10 37.96 17.69
N VAL A 390 -12.80 39.26 17.64
CA VAL A 390 -12.45 40.09 18.83
C VAL A 390 -13.72 40.39 19.60
#